data_ceaebe3212cab0af60cb46cfd61f6d1a
#
_entry.id   ceaebe3212cab0af60cb46cfd61f6d1a
#
_cell.length_a   1.000
_cell.length_b   1.000
_cell.length_c   1.000
_cell.angle_alpha   90.00
_cell.angle_beta   90.00
_cell.angle_gamma   90.00
#
_symmetry.space_group_name_H-M   'P 1'
#
loop_
_entity.id
_entity.type
_entity.pdbx_description
1 polymer ?
#
loop_
_entity_poly.entity_id
_entity_poly.type
_entity_poly.pdbx_seq_one_letter_code
_entity_poly.pdbx_strand_id
1 'polypeptide(L)' 'SISNSTTIWFSVVGTLVALASLIVTIAK' A
#
# COMPACT_ATOMS: atom_id res chain seq x y z
N SER A 1 -3.36 19.57 5.01
CA SER A 1 -1.97 19.91 5.35
C SER A 1 -1.01 18.93 4.66
N ILE A 2 0.25 19.30 4.58
CA ILE A 2 1.30 18.46 3.97
C ILE A 2 1.44 17.14 4.72
N SER A 3 1.35 17.17 6.05
CA SER A 3 1.43 15.96 6.87
C SER A 3 0.30 14.97 6.55
N ASN A 4 -0.91 15.46 6.38
CA ASN A 4 -2.05 14.62 6.02
C ASN A 4 -1.86 14.00 4.63
N SER A 5 -1.36 14.78 3.68
CA SER A 5 -1.12 14.30 2.33
C SER A 5 -0.08 13.17 2.33
N THR A 6 1.00 13.34 3.07
CA THR A 6 2.05 12.32 3.19
C THR A 6 1.48 11.04 3.81
N THR A 7 0.68 11.16 4.86
CA THR A 7 0.06 10.02 5.53
C THR A 7 -0.87 9.26 4.58
N ILE A 8 -1.67 9.97 3.80
CA ILE A 8 -2.58 9.38 2.83
C ILE A 8 -1.80 8.61 1.76
N TRP A 9 -0.75 9.21 1.22
CA TRP A 9 0.08 8.56 0.21
C TRP A 9 0.76 7.30 0.73
N PHE A 10 1.29 7.35 1.96
CA PHE A 10 1.89 6.17 2.59
C PHE A 10 0.86 5.06 2.76
N SER A 11 -0.35 5.42 3.16
CA SER A 11 -1.44 4.44 3.31
C SER A 11 -1.79 3.77 1.98
N VAL A 12 -1.89 4.56 0.90
CA VAL A 12 -2.19 4.05 -0.43
C VAL A 12 -1.09 3.10 -0.91
N VAL A 13 0.17 3.52 -0.80
CA VAL A 13 1.32 2.70 -1.23
C VAL A 13 1.39 1.42 -0.40
N GLY A 14 1.20 1.50 0.90
CA GLY A 14 1.22 0.33 1.79
C GLY A 14 0.13 -0.67 1.42
N THR A 15 -1.07 -0.19 1.13
CA THR A 15 -2.18 -1.04 0.71
C THR A 15 -1.87 -1.75 -0.61
N LEU A 16 -1.32 -1.02 -1.59
CA LEU A 16 -0.95 -1.60 -2.89
C LEU A 16 0.12 -2.68 -2.73
N VAL A 17 1.14 -2.42 -1.93
CA VAL A 17 2.21 -3.41 -1.68
C VAL A 17 1.65 -4.65 -0.98
N ALA A 18 0.77 -4.46 0.00
CA ALA A 18 0.14 -5.58 0.71
C ALA A 18 -0.70 -6.44 -0.23
N LEU A 19 -1.49 -5.82 -1.10
CA LEU A 19 -2.29 -6.54 -2.07
C LEU A 19 -1.42 -7.30 -3.07
N ALA A 20 -0.37 -6.68 -3.57
CA ALA A 20 0.57 -7.32 -4.48
C ALA A 20 1.23 -8.54 -3.83
N SER A 21 1.65 -8.41 -2.59
CA SER A 21 2.25 -9.51 -1.84
C SER A 21 1.27 -10.67 -1.65
N LEU A 22 0.02 -10.37 -1.37
CA LEU A 22 -1.02 -11.39 -1.22
C LEU A 22 -1.24 -12.13 -2.53
N ILE A 23 -1.30 -11.42 -3.65
CA ILE A 23 -1.47 -12.03 -4.96
C ILE A 23 -0.31 -12.97 -5.28
N VAL A 24 0.92 -12.55 -5.03
CA VAL A 24 2.11 -13.38 -5.25
C VAL A 24 2.06 -14.64 -4.38
N THR A 25 1.62 -14.51 -3.14
CA THR A 25 1.49 -15.64 -2.22
C THR A 25 0.48 -16.68 -2.74
N ILE A 26 -0.64 -16.21 -3.26
CA ILE A 26 -1.68 -17.09 -3.81
C ILE A 26 -1.23 -17.71 -5.13
N ALA A 27 -0.52 -16.94 -5.96
CA ALA A 27 -0.10 -17.38 -7.29
C ALA A 27 1.08 -18.35 -7.27
N LYS A 28 1.78 -18.41 -6.16
CA LYS A 28 2.94 -19.33 -6.04
C LYS A 28 2.55 -20.82 -6.10
#